data_df3523d40907c573141e05501632e1e9
#
_entry.id   df3523d40907c573141e05501632e1e9
#
_cell.length_a   1.000
_cell.length_b   1.000
_cell.length_c   1.000
_cell.angle_alpha   90.00
_cell.angle_beta   90.00
_cell.angle_gamma   90.00
#
_symmetry.space_group_name_H-M   'P 1'
#
loop_
_entity.id
_entity.type
_entity.pdbx_description
1 polymer ?
#
loop_
_entity_poly.entity_id
_entity_poly.type
_entity_poly.pdbx_seq_one_letter_code
_entity_poly.pdbx_strand_id
1 'polypeptide(L)'
;MAGIAIYDEYPDMYNHVITMLYRDYIPARNYFYEGQNYHQGTNYVHVRFACDLFPLWILDKMGAGSIYSSSARFVLYDIIYRRRPDGVLMPAGDDYPQNRPALLTMPTPMFLASSYYKDEYLAYEFERNPRLDKSGNESMNHCLIYELLWRDYTLKGKSPDDLPLTRYSGTPYGWMIARTGWDVNSVIAEMKINEQFVGNHQHMDGGSFQIYHKGPLAIDAGAYSGSSGGYNSPNNKNYFKRTIAHNSLLVYDPDEKFGCWNYGGGGKTRFAANDGGQRMCGEGWKTCNSLDSLLSEEYTVGKVLAHGFGPDAQAPDYSYLKGDITRAYTRKVEEAKRSFVFLNLKSKTVPAALIVYDKVSASNPDFRKYWLLHSIEEPTLEGNTFTVRRTKDGDSGMLHNTVLLPQADNLRIDKVGGPDKENWVFGTNYPNDAVAPYLDNANERGAWRVEVSPAAPAVTDNFLNVIQVADNRCNKLNAVQRIEDDRIVGVQLADRVVTFARSSEPLQKGFTLTVNGTGTYKFVITDLKAGNWQVKKDGRIFIPLTEVQASDGVLTFEGSAGSYEFCR
;
A
#
# COMPACT_ATOMS: atom_id res chain seq x y z
N MET A 1 -23.27 -24.55 -8.39
CA MET A 1 -24.24 -24.72 -9.53
C MET A 1 -24.37 -26.16 -9.97
N ALA A 2 -23.29 -26.86 -10.36
CA ALA A 2 -23.39 -28.25 -10.81
C ALA A 2 -24.12 -29.17 -9.80
N GLY A 3 -23.72 -29.10 -8.52
CA GLY A 3 -24.39 -29.92 -7.46
C GLY A 3 -25.88 -29.62 -7.27
N ILE A 4 -26.31 -28.36 -7.52
CA ILE A 4 -27.72 -27.99 -7.49
C ILE A 4 -28.45 -28.58 -8.71
N ALA A 5 -27.85 -28.48 -9.89
CA ALA A 5 -28.45 -28.94 -11.15
C ALA A 5 -28.68 -30.46 -11.20
N ILE A 6 -27.92 -31.24 -10.43
CA ILE A 6 -27.99 -32.72 -10.40
C ILE A 6 -28.40 -33.24 -9.01
N TYR A 7 -29.04 -32.39 -8.21
CA TYR A 7 -29.37 -32.74 -6.82
C TYR A 7 -30.27 -33.95 -6.70
N ASP A 8 -31.25 -34.08 -7.58
CA ASP A 8 -32.22 -35.17 -7.55
C ASP A 8 -31.56 -36.54 -7.85
N GLU A 9 -30.51 -36.56 -8.69
CA GLU A 9 -29.80 -37.78 -9.06
C GLU A 9 -28.61 -38.07 -8.12
N TYR A 10 -27.93 -37.01 -7.67
CA TYR A 10 -26.66 -37.10 -6.90
C TYR A 10 -26.63 -36.12 -5.73
N PRO A 11 -27.48 -36.25 -4.71
CA PRO A 11 -27.55 -35.32 -3.58
C PRO A 11 -26.24 -35.21 -2.79
N ASP A 12 -25.44 -36.28 -2.77
CA ASP A 12 -24.15 -36.27 -2.05
C ASP A 12 -23.16 -35.25 -2.60
N MET A 13 -23.18 -34.96 -3.89
CA MET A 13 -22.34 -33.92 -4.48
C MET A 13 -22.71 -32.52 -3.97
N TYR A 14 -24.01 -32.24 -3.88
CA TYR A 14 -24.49 -30.99 -3.30
C TYR A 14 -24.11 -30.89 -1.81
N ASN A 15 -24.39 -31.94 -1.04
CA ASN A 15 -24.11 -32.01 0.39
C ASN A 15 -22.61 -31.81 0.69
N HIS A 16 -21.74 -32.41 -0.12
CA HIS A 16 -20.30 -32.23 -0.01
C HIS A 16 -19.87 -30.78 -0.24
N VAL A 17 -20.30 -30.18 -1.33
CA VAL A 17 -19.94 -28.80 -1.70
C VAL A 17 -20.48 -27.80 -0.67
N ILE A 18 -21.74 -27.93 -0.25
CA ILE A 18 -22.34 -27.01 0.70
C ILE A 18 -21.67 -27.11 2.08
N THR A 19 -21.30 -28.34 2.49
CA THR A 19 -20.57 -28.57 3.74
C THR A 19 -19.22 -27.87 3.72
N MET A 20 -18.43 -28.03 2.65
CA MET A 20 -17.15 -27.37 2.51
C MET A 20 -17.30 -25.83 2.45
N LEU A 21 -18.33 -25.35 1.75
CA LEU A 21 -18.62 -23.93 1.63
C LEU A 21 -18.86 -23.29 3.00
N TYR A 22 -19.75 -23.87 3.82
CA TYR A 22 -20.10 -23.29 5.12
C TYR A 22 -19.05 -23.54 6.21
N ARG A 23 -18.37 -24.70 6.19
CA ARG A 23 -17.38 -25.06 7.21
C ARG A 23 -16.04 -24.35 7.00
N ASP A 24 -15.57 -24.31 5.76
CA ASP A 24 -14.19 -23.92 5.45
C ASP A 24 -14.11 -22.58 4.70
N TYR A 25 -14.91 -22.43 3.64
CA TYR A 25 -14.74 -21.35 2.68
C TYR A 25 -15.32 -20.02 3.17
N ILE A 26 -16.57 -20.00 3.61
CA ILE A 26 -17.23 -18.77 4.08
C ILE A 26 -16.50 -18.17 5.29
N PRO A 27 -16.09 -18.94 6.33
CA PRO A 27 -15.33 -18.37 7.46
C PRO A 27 -14.02 -17.72 7.02
N ALA A 28 -13.25 -18.35 6.14
CA ALA A 28 -12.01 -17.80 5.61
C ALA A 28 -12.26 -16.54 4.77
N ARG A 29 -13.31 -16.52 3.94
CA ARG A 29 -13.67 -15.32 3.17
C ARG A 29 -14.13 -14.18 4.06
N ASN A 30 -14.96 -14.44 5.06
CA ASN A 30 -15.39 -13.42 6.01
C ASN A 30 -14.20 -12.80 6.73
N TYR A 31 -13.20 -13.59 7.12
CA TYR A 31 -11.97 -13.06 7.71
C TYR A 31 -11.27 -12.06 6.77
N PHE A 32 -11.14 -12.39 5.48
CA PHE A 32 -10.57 -11.46 4.50
C PHE A 32 -11.46 -10.24 4.27
N TYR A 33 -12.77 -10.43 4.21
CA TYR A 33 -13.71 -9.35 3.89
C TYR A 33 -13.92 -8.35 5.03
N GLU A 34 -13.60 -8.70 6.27
CA GLU A 34 -13.58 -7.73 7.38
C GLU A 34 -12.64 -6.55 7.09
N GLY A 35 -11.51 -6.78 6.44
CA GLY A 35 -10.61 -5.73 5.99
C GLY A 35 -11.07 -4.99 4.73
N GLN A 36 -12.21 -5.36 4.15
CA GLN A 36 -12.83 -4.67 2.99
C GLN A 36 -11.90 -4.56 1.78
N ASN A 37 -11.09 -5.57 1.53
CA ASN A 37 -10.12 -5.61 0.43
C ASN A 37 -9.90 -7.05 -0.06
N TYR A 38 -9.00 -7.24 -1.04
CA TYR A 38 -8.64 -8.54 -1.59
C TYR A 38 -7.13 -8.75 -1.61
N HIS A 39 -6.64 -9.81 -0.97
CA HIS A 39 -5.20 -10.03 -0.71
C HIS A 39 -4.34 -10.31 -1.94
N GLN A 40 -4.92 -10.65 -3.08
CA GLN A 40 -4.18 -11.01 -4.29
C GLN A 40 -4.06 -9.86 -5.30
N GLY A 41 -4.39 -8.64 -4.87
CA GLY A 41 -4.20 -7.43 -5.65
C GLY A 41 -5.23 -7.17 -6.73
N THR A 42 -4.96 -6.12 -7.49
CA THR A 42 -5.90 -5.49 -8.44
C THR A 42 -6.30 -6.40 -9.58
N ASN A 43 -5.39 -7.23 -10.07
CA ASN A 43 -5.67 -8.09 -11.21
C ASN A 43 -6.54 -9.32 -10.83
N TYR A 44 -6.34 -9.87 -9.64
CA TYR A 44 -7.01 -11.10 -9.24
C TYR A 44 -8.34 -10.90 -8.51
N VAL A 45 -8.59 -9.73 -7.95
CA VAL A 45 -9.88 -9.42 -7.32
C VAL A 45 -11.02 -9.53 -8.32
N HIS A 46 -10.83 -9.10 -9.56
CA HIS A 46 -11.85 -9.14 -10.60
C HIS A 46 -12.35 -10.55 -10.90
N VAL A 47 -11.42 -11.51 -11.04
CA VAL A 47 -11.77 -12.90 -11.36
C VAL A 47 -12.32 -13.62 -10.13
N ARG A 48 -11.60 -13.50 -9.02
CA ARG A 48 -11.83 -14.36 -7.86
C ARG A 48 -13.00 -13.90 -7.01
N PHE A 49 -13.16 -12.59 -6.84
CA PHE A 49 -14.32 -12.06 -6.14
C PHE A 49 -15.63 -12.29 -6.93
N ALA A 50 -15.58 -12.31 -8.25
CA ALA A 50 -16.74 -12.73 -9.04
C ALA A 50 -17.16 -14.18 -8.70
N CYS A 51 -16.17 -15.08 -8.51
CA CYS A 51 -16.46 -16.46 -8.08
C CYS A 51 -17.12 -16.53 -6.70
N ASP A 52 -16.85 -15.57 -5.82
CA ASP A 52 -17.46 -15.47 -4.49
C ASP A 52 -18.88 -14.88 -4.57
N LEU A 53 -19.14 -13.98 -5.51
CA LEU A 53 -20.45 -13.37 -5.71
C LEU A 53 -21.48 -14.36 -6.30
N PHE A 54 -21.08 -15.33 -7.11
CA PHE A 54 -22.01 -16.31 -7.66
C PHE A 54 -22.71 -17.15 -6.58
N PRO A 55 -22.01 -17.79 -5.63
CA PRO A 55 -22.68 -18.51 -4.55
C PRO A 55 -23.51 -17.59 -3.66
N LEU A 56 -23.07 -16.34 -3.43
CA LEU A 56 -23.86 -15.35 -2.70
C LEU A 56 -25.23 -15.15 -3.35
N TRP A 57 -25.26 -14.83 -4.66
CA TRP A 57 -26.48 -14.64 -5.42
C TRP A 57 -27.40 -15.89 -5.42
N ILE A 58 -26.80 -17.07 -5.65
CA ILE A 58 -27.55 -18.31 -5.78
C ILE A 58 -28.18 -18.71 -4.44
N LEU A 59 -27.40 -18.70 -3.36
CA LEU A 59 -27.87 -19.12 -2.05
C LEU A 59 -28.88 -18.13 -1.45
N ASP A 60 -28.71 -16.84 -1.72
CA ASP A 60 -29.71 -15.83 -1.33
C ASP A 60 -31.05 -16.09 -2.04
N LYS A 61 -31.05 -16.38 -3.35
CA LYS A 61 -32.25 -16.75 -4.12
C LYS A 61 -32.88 -18.07 -3.65
N MET A 62 -32.09 -18.96 -3.07
CA MET A 62 -32.58 -20.21 -2.44
C MET A 62 -33.11 -19.99 -1.01
N GLY A 63 -33.06 -18.75 -0.49
CA GLY A 63 -33.57 -18.40 0.83
C GLY A 63 -32.58 -18.47 1.97
N ALA A 64 -31.29 -18.69 1.70
CA ALA A 64 -30.25 -18.68 2.73
C ALA A 64 -29.87 -17.27 3.22
N GLY A 65 -30.27 -16.22 2.50
CA GLY A 65 -29.84 -14.85 2.77
C GLY A 65 -28.38 -14.60 2.42
N SER A 66 -27.81 -13.49 2.90
CA SER A 66 -26.39 -13.18 2.68
C SER A 66 -25.50 -14.17 3.42
N ILE A 67 -24.63 -14.86 2.68
CA ILE A 67 -23.67 -15.84 3.23
C ILE A 67 -22.37 -15.19 3.70
N TYR A 68 -22.11 -13.94 3.32
CA TYR A 68 -20.94 -13.19 3.75
C TYR A 68 -21.32 -12.06 4.71
N SER A 69 -20.32 -11.59 5.48
CA SER A 69 -20.46 -10.43 6.34
C SER A 69 -20.81 -9.17 5.54
N SER A 70 -21.38 -8.17 6.21
CA SER A 70 -21.73 -6.88 5.59
C SER A 70 -20.53 -6.14 5.01
N SER A 71 -19.32 -6.43 5.49
CA SER A 71 -18.06 -5.86 5.01
C SER A 71 -17.72 -6.26 3.57
N ALA A 72 -18.23 -7.42 3.11
CA ALA A 72 -17.98 -7.93 1.75
C ALA A 72 -18.43 -6.95 0.65
N ARG A 73 -19.48 -6.13 0.90
CA ARG A 73 -19.95 -5.11 -0.05
C ARG A 73 -18.87 -4.09 -0.43
N PHE A 74 -17.90 -3.85 0.46
CA PHE A 74 -16.88 -2.82 0.30
C PHE A 74 -15.56 -3.34 -0.29
N VAL A 75 -15.46 -4.62 -0.62
CA VAL A 75 -14.22 -5.20 -1.17
C VAL A 75 -13.78 -4.48 -2.46
N LEU A 76 -14.72 -4.19 -3.36
CA LEU A 76 -14.44 -3.52 -4.62
C LEU A 76 -14.23 -2.00 -4.51
N TYR A 77 -14.45 -1.42 -3.34
CA TYR A 77 -14.11 -0.01 -3.11
C TYR A 77 -12.59 0.24 -3.20
N ASP A 78 -11.77 -0.78 -2.95
CA ASP A 78 -10.34 -0.68 -3.21
C ASP A 78 -10.04 -0.28 -4.66
N ILE A 79 -10.78 -0.81 -5.62
CA ILE A 79 -10.66 -0.45 -7.05
C ILE A 79 -11.03 1.01 -7.30
N ILE A 80 -12.11 1.52 -6.66
CA ILE A 80 -12.52 2.93 -6.78
C ILE A 80 -11.40 3.84 -6.28
N TYR A 81 -10.84 3.54 -5.11
CA TYR A 81 -9.80 4.36 -4.49
C TYR A 81 -8.43 4.27 -5.20
N ARG A 82 -8.11 3.11 -5.80
CA ARG A 82 -6.89 2.92 -6.61
C ARG A 82 -6.98 3.54 -7.98
N ARG A 83 -8.18 3.84 -8.46
CA ARG A 83 -8.33 4.40 -9.80
C ARG A 83 -7.77 5.81 -9.86
N ARG A 84 -6.83 5.98 -10.74
CA ARG A 84 -6.15 7.23 -11.05
C ARG A 84 -6.98 8.06 -12.03
N PRO A 85 -6.76 9.38 -12.11
CA PRO A 85 -7.44 10.25 -13.08
C PRO A 85 -7.27 9.83 -14.55
N ASP A 86 -6.15 9.21 -14.90
CA ASP A 86 -5.88 8.67 -16.24
C ASP A 86 -6.59 7.33 -16.53
N GLY A 87 -7.39 6.84 -15.59
CA GLY A 87 -8.16 5.60 -15.71
C GLY A 87 -7.40 4.32 -15.39
N VAL A 88 -6.08 4.38 -15.17
CA VAL A 88 -5.27 3.22 -14.73
C VAL A 88 -5.47 2.98 -13.24
N LEU A 89 -5.35 1.75 -12.78
CA LEU A 89 -5.30 1.43 -11.36
C LEU A 89 -3.87 1.51 -10.83
N MET A 90 -3.69 1.97 -9.61
CA MET A 90 -2.43 1.77 -8.90
C MET A 90 -2.26 0.26 -8.68
N PRO A 91 -1.16 -0.36 -9.15
CA PRO A 91 -0.99 -1.80 -9.12
C PRO A 91 -0.85 -2.34 -7.69
N ALA A 92 -1.24 -3.59 -7.49
CA ALA A 92 -0.98 -4.36 -6.29
C ALA A 92 -0.91 -5.85 -6.61
N GLY A 93 0.10 -6.55 -6.09
CA GLY A 93 0.33 -7.96 -6.35
C GLY A 93 0.75 -8.23 -7.81
N ASP A 94 0.56 -9.46 -8.27
CA ASP A 94 0.86 -9.84 -9.65
C ASP A 94 -0.09 -9.09 -10.62
N ASP A 95 0.29 -7.91 -11.06
CA ASP A 95 -0.52 -7.08 -11.95
C ASP A 95 0.04 -7.04 -13.37
N TYR A 96 -0.89 -7.06 -14.33
CA TYR A 96 -0.55 -6.92 -15.74
C TYR A 96 -0.29 -5.47 -16.10
N PRO A 97 0.53 -5.23 -17.14
CA PRO A 97 0.67 -3.90 -17.69
C PRO A 97 -0.67 -3.34 -18.15
N GLN A 98 -0.99 -2.17 -17.66
CA GLN A 98 -2.19 -1.47 -18.08
C GLN A 98 -1.80 -0.41 -19.10
N ASN A 99 -2.48 -0.43 -20.27
CA ASN A 99 -2.34 0.62 -21.27
C ASN A 99 -3.30 1.77 -20.93
N ARG A 100 -2.93 2.98 -21.31
CA ARG A 100 -3.81 4.15 -21.15
C ARG A 100 -4.67 4.36 -22.41
N PRO A 101 -5.98 4.64 -22.27
CA PRO A 101 -6.77 4.52 -21.04
C PRO A 101 -6.90 3.06 -20.63
N ALA A 102 -6.79 2.80 -19.33
CA ALA A 102 -6.99 1.45 -18.84
C ALA A 102 -8.45 1.06 -18.93
N LEU A 103 -8.65 -0.10 -19.49
CA LEU A 103 -9.94 -0.76 -19.53
C LEU A 103 -9.95 -1.79 -18.42
N LEU A 104 -10.92 -1.71 -17.51
CA LEU A 104 -11.18 -2.82 -16.62
C LEU A 104 -11.57 -4.02 -17.46
N THR A 105 -10.68 -4.99 -17.52
CA THR A 105 -10.88 -6.18 -18.36
C THR A 105 -11.93 -7.14 -17.80
N MET A 106 -12.51 -6.85 -16.62
CA MET A 106 -13.39 -7.77 -15.89
C MET A 106 -14.55 -7.06 -15.20
N PRO A 107 -15.57 -6.63 -15.93
CA PRO A 107 -16.70 -5.89 -15.35
C PRO A 107 -17.64 -6.76 -14.49
N THR A 108 -17.54 -8.10 -14.59
CA THR A 108 -18.48 -9.04 -13.94
C THR A 108 -18.65 -8.81 -12.44
N PRO A 109 -17.61 -8.73 -11.59
CA PRO A 109 -17.82 -8.48 -10.16
C PRO A 109 -18.46 -7.12 -9.88
N MET A 110 -18.21 -6.11 -10.72
CA MET A 110 -18.79 -4.78 -10.53
C MET A 110 -20.32 -4.78 -10.67
N PHE A 111 -20.87 -5.35 -11.76
CA PHE A 111 -22.32 -5.39 -11.90
C PHE A 111 -22.98 -6.38 -10.94
N LEU A 112 -22.34 -7.49 -10.62
CA LEU A 112 -22.87 -8.45 -9.64
C LEU A 112 -22.98 -7.81 -8.25
N ALA A 113 -21.91 -7.17 -7.78
CA ALA A 113 -21.88 -6.51 -6.48
C ALA A 113 -22.81 -5.29 -6.43
N SER A 114 -22.74 -4.40 -7.44
CA SER A 114 -23.61 -3.22 -7.48
C SER A 114 -25.08 -3.58 -7.45
N SER A 115 -25.48 -4.59 -8.22
CA SER A 115 -26.89 -5.03 -8.29
C SER A 115 -27.35 -5.73 -7.02
N TYR A 116 -26.48 -6.55 -6.40
CA TYR A 116 -26.79 -7.25 -5.15
C TYR A 116 -26.93 -6.29 -3.97
N TYR A 117 -25.91 -5.43 -3.78
CA TYR A 117 -25.85 -4.52 -2.64
C TYR A 117 -26.56 -3.18 -2.88
N LYS A 118 -27.14 -2.94 -4.08
CA LYS A 118 -27.74 -1.68 -4.51
C LYS A 118 -26.75 -0.52 -4.36
N ASP A 119 -25.53 -0.72 -4.84
CA ASP A 119 -24.41 0.18 -4.66
C ASP A 119 -24.19 1.03 -5.91
N GLU A 120 -24.51 2.34 -5.81
CA GLU A 120 -24.44 3.30 -6.91
C GLU A 120 -22.98 3.60 -7.34
N TYR A 121 -22.01 3.56 -6.42
CA TYR A 121 -20.61 3.81 -6.77
C TYR A 121 -20.00 2.64 -7.58
N LEU A 122 -20.33 1.42 -7.22
CA LEU A 122 -19.94 0.24 -8.01
C LEU A 122 -20.68 0.21 -9.36
N ALA A 123 -21.92 0.69 -9.43
CA ALA A 123 -22.65 0.85 -10.69
C ALA A 123 -21.97 1.86 -11.60
N TYR A 124 -21.52 3.01 -11.07
CA TYR A 124 -20.75 4.00 -11.81
C TYR A 124 -19.43 3.42 -12.32
N GLU A 125 -18.71 2.70 -11.48
CA GLU A 125 -17.46 2.05 -11.85
C GLU A 125 -17.64 1.03 -12.96
N PHE A 126 -18.76 0.28 -12.96
CA PHE A 126 -19.14 -0.61 -14.06
C PHE A 126 -19.48 0.15 -15.34
N GLU A 127 -20.30 1.19 -15.27
CA GLU A 127 -20.79 1.94 -16.42
C GLU A 127 -19.68 2.66 -17.21
N ARG A 128 -18.64 3.15 -16.51
CA ARG A 128 -17.51 3.83 -17.15
C ARG A 128 -16.49 2.88 -17.80
N ASN A 129 -16.61 1.57 -17.60
CA ASN A 129 -15.67 0.60 -18.15
C ASN A 129 -16.20 0.03 -19.47
N PRO A 130 -15.40 0.01 -20.54
CA PRO A 130 -15.77 -0.63 -21.78
C PRO A 130 -15.99 -2.13 -21.58
N ARG A 131 -17.08 -2.63 -22.11
CA ARG A 131 -17.44 -4.06 -22.04
C ARG A 131 -16.84 -4.86 -23.19
N LEU A 132 -16.53 -4.18 -24.29
CA LEU A 132 -15.95 -4.77 -25.48
C LEU A 132 -14.53 -4.24 -25.69
N ASP A 133 -13.66 -5.08 -26.20
CA ASP A 133 -12.35 -4.64 -26.65
C ASP A 133 -12.47 -3.73 -27.89
N LYS A 134 -11.34 -3.18 -28.37
CA LYS A 134 -11.30 -2.31 -29.55
C LYS A 134 -11.73 -3.02 -30.85
N SER A 135 -11.75 -4.35 -30.87
CA SER A 135 -12.18 -5.19 -31.98
C SER A 135 -13.65 -5.57 -31.88
N GLY A 136 -14.37 -5.12 -30.85
CA GLY A 136 -15.77 -5.45 -30.63
C GLY A 136 -16.01 -6.82 -29.98
N ASN A 137 -14.95 -7.50 -29.52
CA ASN A 137 -15.09 -8.75 -28.79
C ASN A 137 -15.42 -8.49 -27.31
N GLU A 138 -16.13 -9.45 -26.69
CA GLU A 138 -16.33 -9.40 -25.24
C GLU A 138 -15.00 -9.37 -24.52
N SER A 139 -14.90 -8.46 -23.55
CA SER A 139 -13.79 -8.45 -22.61
C SER A 139 -13.68 -9.82 -21.94
N MET A 140 -12.47 -10.34 -21.84
CA MET A 140 -12.17 -11.59 -21.14
C MET A 140 -12.82 -11.54 -19.75
N ASN A 141 -13.64 -12.55 -19.39
CA ASN A 141 -14.41 -12.64 -18.14
C ASN A 141 -15.66 -11.74 -18.04
N HIS A 142 -16.12 -11.12 -19.11
CA HIS A 142 -17.47 -10.57 -19.17
C HIS A 142 -18.42 -11.56 -19.81
N CYS A 143 -19.49 -11.90 -19.14
CA CYS A 143 -20.52 -12.78 -19.66
C CYS A 143 -21.84 -12.01 -19.75
N LEU A 144 -22.23 -11.64 -20.97
CA LEU A 144 -23.44 -10.87 -21.25
C LEU A 144 -24.71 -11.53 -20.73
N ILE A 145 -24.77 -12.87 -20.71
CA ILE A 145 -25.94 -13.59 -20.17
C ILE A 145 -26.08 -13.35 -18.67
N TYR A 146 -24.98 -13.29 -17.92
CA TYR A 146 -25.05 -12.99 -16.48
C TYR A 146 -25.43 -11.54 -16.24
N GLU A 147 -24.95 -10.61 -17.05
CA GLU A 147 -25.38 -9.21 -16.99
C GLU A 147 -26.88 -9.11 -17.25
N LEU A 148 -27.38 -9.76 -18.29
CA LEU A 148 -28.81 -9.77 -18.61
C LEU A 148 -29.68 -10.32 -17.48
N LEU A 149 -29.23 -11.37 -16.81
CA LEU A 149 -30.01 -12.08 -15.77
C LEU A 149 -29.95 -11.40 -14.41
N TRP A 150 -28.83 -10.76 -14.05
CA TRP A 150 -28.59 -10.33 -12.67
C TRP A 150 -28.30 -8.84 -12.50
N ARG A 151 -28.09 -8.08 -13.59
CA ARG A 151 -27.91 -6.65 -13.48
C ARG A 151 -29.22 -5.95 -13.14
N ASP A 152 -29.14 -5.05 -12.16
CA ASP A 152 -30.23 -4.09 -11.90
C ASP A 152 -30.12 -2.88 -12.84
N TYR A 153 -30.93 -2.88 -13.90
CA TYR A 153 -30.96 -1.80 -14.89
C TYR A 153 -31.61 -0.51 -14.38
N THR A 154 -32.24 -0.55 -13.21
CA THR A 154 -32.84 0.65 -12.59
C THR A 154 -31.85 1.42 -11.74
N LEU A 155 -30.79 0.76 -11.29
CA LEU A 155 -29.73 1.37 -10.50
C LEU A 155 -28.88 2.30 -11.39
N LYS A 156 -28.75 3.56 -10.96
CA LYS A 156 -27.93 4.57 -11.65
C LYS A 156 -26.58 4.72 -10.96
N GLY A 157 -25.53 4.82 -11.76
CA GLY A 157 -24.19 5.08 -11.24
C GLY A 157 -24.06 6.49 -10.64
N LYS A 158 -23.36 6.59 -9.52
CA LYS A 158 -23.02 7.82 -8.82
C LYS A 158 -21.50 8.00 -8.76
N SER A 159 -21.00 9.19 -9.19
CA SER A 159 -19.57 9.52 -9.12
C SER A 159 -19.02 9.40 -7.70
N PRO A 160 -17.75 8.97 -7.52
CA PRO A 160 -17.13 8.88 -6.19
C PRO A 160 -16.75 10.22 -5.56
N ASP A 161 -17.07 11.35 -6.18
CA ASP A 161 -16.63 12.69 -5.75
C ASP A 161 -17.03 13.08 -4.33
N ASP A 162 -18.06 12.44 -3.78
CA ASP A 162 -18.54 12.62 -2.42
C ASP A 162 -18.10 11.51 -1.45
N LEU A 163 -17.26 10.58 -1.90
CA LEU A 163 -16.62 9.64 -0.98
C LEU A 163 -15.49 10.31 -0.19
N PRO A 164 -15.24 9.88 1.06
CA PRO A 164 -14.10 10.37 1.84
C PRO A 164 -12.77 10.27 1.07
N LEU A 165 -11.88 11.22 1.30
CA LEU A 165 -10.58 11.24 0.60
C LEU A 165 -9.58 10.21 1.15
N THR A 166 -9.88 9.59 2.29
CA THR A 166 -9.04 8.55 2.88
C THR A 166 -9.85 7.29 3.11
N ARG A 167 -9.28 6.16 2.73
CA ARG A 167 -9.82 4.83 2.99
C ARG A 167 -8.78 3.99 3.71
N TYR A 168 -9.18 3.37 4.80
CA TYR A 168 -8.39 2.37 5.53
C TYR A 168 -9.02 0.99 5.36
N SER A 169 -8.20 0.03 4.97
CA SER A 169 -8.52 -1.40 4.92
C SER A 169 -7.88 -2.07 6.13
N GLY A 170 -8.70 -2.54 7.06
CA GLY A 170 -8.25 -3.12 8.33
C GLY A 170 -7.59 -4.50 8.18
N THR A 171 -7.51 -5.23 9.30
CA THR A 171 -7.02 -6.62 9.31
C THR A 171 -7.78 -7.49 8.30
N PRO A 172 -7.08 -8.31 7.49
CA PRO A 172 -5.65 -8.68 7.57
C PRO A 172 -4.69 -7.83 6.70
N TYR A 173 -5.13 -6.71 6.17
CA TYR A 173 -4.35 -5.91 5.20
C TYR A 173 -3.52 -4.82 5.89
N GLY A 174 -4.16 -3.94 6.65
CA GLY A 174 -3.51 -2.76 7.18
C GLY A 174 -3.04 -1.81 6.06
N TRP A 175 -3.92 -1.53 5.08
CA TRP A 175 -3.63 -0.65 3.93
C TRP A 175 -4.42 0.66 4.04
N MET A 176 -3.82 1.73 3.61
CA MET A 176 -4.47 3.04 3.56
C MET A 176 -4.21 3.71 2.21
N ILE A 177 -5.27 4.23 1.60
CA ILE A 177 -5.17 5.08 0.41
C ILE A 177 -5.68 6.47 0.82
N ALA A 178 -4.85 7.48 0.59
CA ALA A 178 -5.15 8.88 0.85
C ALA A 178 -5.07 9.70 -0.43
N ARG A 179 -6.00 10.63 -0.61
CA ARG A 179 -6.13 11.47 -1.80
C ARG A 179 -6.26 12.94 -1.41
N THR A 180 -5.88 13.83 -2.31
CA THR A 180 -6.18 15.27 -2.15
C THR A 180 -7.50 15.69 -2.78
N GLY A 181 -8.10 14.82 -3.59
CA GLY A 181 -9.35 15.03 -4.30
C GLY A 181 -9.68 13.86 -5.22
N TRP A 182 -10.73 14.03 -6.02
CA TRP A 182 -11.16 13.08 -7.04
C TRP A 182 -10.94 13.58 -8.48
N ASP A 183 -10.45 14.80 -8.63
CA ASP A 183 -10.20 15.44 -9.93
C ASP A 183 -8.84 15.04 -10.55
N VAL A 184 -8.59 15.55 -11.77
CA VAL A 184 -7.38 15.25 -12.56
C VAL A 184 -6.07 15.75 -11.93
N ASN A 185 -6.13 16.65 -10.95
CA ASN A 185 -4.98 17.20 -10.25
C ASN A 185 -4.73 16.50 -8.92
N SER A 186 -5.52 15.50 -8.59
CA SER A 186 -5.41 14.80 -7.31
C SER A 186 -4.08 14.09 -7.15
N VAL A 187 -3.52 14.19 -5.95
CA VAL A 187 -2.44 13.32 -5.48
C VAL A 187 -3.08 12.09 -4.86
N ILE A 188 -2.53 10.92 -5.13
CA ILE A 188 -2.94 9.65 -4.52
C ILE A 188 -1.72 9.01 -3.89
N ALA A 189 -1.81 8.65 -2.62
CA ALA A 189 -0.82 7.86 -1.91
C ALA A 189 -1.44 6.58 -1.38
N GLU A 190 -0.80 5.45 -1.65
CA GLU A 190 -1.06 4.17 -0.99
C GLU A 190 0.02 3.92 0.05
N MET A 191 -0.35 3.41 1.21
CA MET A 191 0.52 3.03 2.32
C MET A 191 0.10 1.65 2.82
N LYS A 192 1.05 0.72 2.96
CA LYS A 192 0.78 -0.67 3.35
C LYS A 192 1.57 -1.07 4.57
N ILE A 193 0.98 -1.90 5.41
CA ILE A 193 1.69 -2.63 6.48
C ILE A 193 1.78 -4.11 6.11
N ASN A 194 0.71 -4.71 5.62
CA ASN A 194 0.54 -6.15 5.41
C ASN A 194 0.60 -6.92 6.74
N GLU A 195 -0.53 -7.19 7.33
CA GLU A 195 -0.56 -7.94 8.58
C GLU A 195 -0.39 -9.44 8.33
N GLN A 196 -0.91 -9.95 7.20
CA GLN A 196 -0.76 -11.35 6.80
C GLN A 196 -0.25 -11.52 5.38
N PHE A 197 0.52 -12.57 5.19
CA PHE A 197 1.01 -13.02 3.90
C PHE A 197 0.59 -14.47 3.65
N VAL A 198 -0.26 -14.67 2.66
CA VAL A 198 -0.80 -15.99 2.28
C VAL A 198 -0.20 -16.55 1.00
N GLY A 199 0.67 -15.79 0.36
CA GLY A 199 1.33 -16.22 -0.88
C GLY A 199 0.47 -16.06 -2.13
N ASN A 200 0.69 -16.93 -3.12
CA ASN A 200 0.10 -16.88 -4.44
C ASN A 200 0.48 -15.57 -5.18
N HIS A 201 -0.46 -14.70 -5.48
CA HIS A 201 -0.23 -13.44 -6.21
C HIS A 201 0.07 -12.23 -5.29
N GLN A 202 0.13 -12.44 -4.00
CA GLN A 202 0.56 -11.42 -3.03
C GLN A 202 2.08 -11.26 -3.07
N HIS A 203 2.57 -10.02 -2.90
CA HIS A 203 3.99 -9.70 -2.87
C HIS A 203 4.53 -9.54 -1.45
N MET A 204 5.86 -9.61 -1.31
CA MET A 204 6.57 -9.34 -0.05
C MET A 204 6.82 -7.83 0.07
N ASP A 205 5.75 -7.08 0.16
CA ASP A 205 5.71 -5.62 0.06
C ASP A 205 5.20 -4.94 1.36
N GLY A 206 5.33 -5.63 2.49
CA GLY A 206 5.02 -5.03 3.79
C GLY A 206 5.81 -3.75 4.03
N GLY A 207 5.13 -2.71 4.47
CA GLY A 207 5.71 -1.38 4.65
C GLY A 207 5.91 -0.59 3.34
N SER A 208 5.38 -1.03 2.20
CA SER A 208 5.52 -0.28 0.94
C SER A 208 4.54 0.89 0.81
N PHE A 209 4.82 1.75 -0.15
CA PHE A 209 3.96 2.87 -0.51
C PHE A 209 4.07 3.17 -2.00
N GLN A 210 3.04 3.81 -2.57
CA GLN A 210 3.02 4.33 -3.93
C GLN A 210 2.51 5.76 -3.93
N ILE A 211 2.93 6.58 -4.92
CA ILE A 211 2.47 7.95 -5.10
C ILE A 211 2.20 8.21 -6.57
N TYR A 212 1.01 8.77 -6.84
CA TYR A 212 0.61 9.26 -8.14
C TYR A 212 0.24 10.74 -8.08
N HIS A 213 0.71 11.52 -9.04
CA HIS A 213 0.23 12.86 -9.35
C HIS A 213 0.60 13.21 -10.78
N LYS A 214 -0.40 13.38 -11.65
CA LYS A 214 -0.16 13.67 -13.09
C LYS A 214 0.90 12.74 -13.72
N GLY A 215 0.87 11.47 -13.31
CA GLY A 215 1.80 10.41 -13.63
C GLY A 215 2.26 9.65 -12.38
N PRO A 216 2.67 8.38 -12.52
CA PRO A 216 3.20 7.58 -11.43
C PRO A 216 4.59 8.07 -11.01
N LEU A 217 4.78 8.35 -9.73
CA LEU A 217 6.00 9.00 -9.17
C LEU A 217 6.82 8.07 -8.30
N ALA A 218 6.19 7.45 -7.28
CA ALA A 218 6.74 6.33 -6.53
C ALA A 218 5.91 5.11 -6.90
N ILE A 219 6.53 4.10 -7.49
CA ILE A 219 5.82 2.99 -8.12
C ILE A 219 6.06 1.66 -7.42
N ASP A 220 5.16 0.72 -7.66
CA ASP A 220 5.37 -0.71 -7.48
C ASP A 220 6.05 -1.23 -8.74
N ALA A 221 7.35 -1.58 -8.66
CA ALA A 221 8.15 -1.84 -9.83
C ALA A 221 8.02 -3.29 -10.34
N GLY A 222 8.20 -3.47 -11.64
CA GLY A 222 8.13 -4.77 -12.28
C GLY A 222 6.79 -5.04 -12.95
N ALA A 223 6.61 -6.26 -13.45
CA ALA A 223 5.42 -6.62 -14.20
C ALA A 223 5.19 -8.12 -14.26
N TYR A 224 3.94 -8.50 -14.16
CA TYR A 224 3.45 -9.86 -14.34
C TYR A 224 3.07 -10.10 -15.81
N SER A 225 4.04 -10.27 -16.69
CA SER A 225 3.76 -10.61 -18.09
C SER A 225 4.97 -11.14 -18.83
N GLY A 226 4.73 -11.69 -20.01
CA GLY A 226 5.76 -12.27 -20.84
C GLY A 226 6.25 -13.64 -20.37
N SER A 227 7.11 -14.27 -21.16
CA SER A 227 7.67 -15.58 -20.85
C SER A 227 8.68 -15.52 -19.70
N SER A 228 9.38 -14.42 -19.54
CA SER A 228 10.37 -14.19 -18.48
C SER A 228 9.82 -13.48 -17.24
N GLY A 229 8.62 -12.88 -17.30
CA GLY A 229 7.98 -12.16 -16.18
C GLY A 229 6.73 -12.84 -15.60
N GLY A 230 6.24 -13.90 -16.24
CA GLY A 230 5.06 -14.65 -15.77
C GLY A 230 5.31 -15.43 -14.48
N TYR A 231 4.24 -16.03 -13.97
CA TYR A 231 4.24 -16.76 -12.71
C TYR A 231 5.35 -17.82 -12.64
N ASN A 232 6.12 -17.82 -11.56
CA ASN A 232 7.27 -18.70 -11.35
C ASN A 232 8.48 -18.48 -12.29
N SER A 233 8.49 -17.46 -13.12
CA SER A 233 9.68 -17.09 -13.90
C SER A 233 10.83 -16.65 -12.99
N PRO A 234 12.08 -16.61 -13.50
CA PRO A 234 13.21 -16.07 -12.75
C PRO A 234 12.98 -14.62 -12.28
N ASN A 235 12.39 -13.74 -13.12
CA ASN A 235 12.08 -12.38 -12.75
C ASN A 235 11.03 -12.33 -11.63
N ASN A 236 9.91 -13.06 -11.77
CA ASN A 236 8.85 -13.08 -10.78
C ASN A 236 9.36 -13.53 -9.39
N LYS A 237 10.22 -14.57 -9.33
CA LYS A 237 10.74 -15.12 -8.08
C LYS A 237 11.85 -14.31 -7.44
N ASN A 238 12.70 -13.69 -8.23
CA ASN A 238 13.92 -13.07 -7.73
C ASN A 238 13.84 -11.55 -7.64
N TYR A 239 12.88 -10.93 -8.32
CA TYR A 239 12.70 -9.50 -8.33
C TYR A 239 11.24 -9.08 -8.06
N PHE A 240 10.30 -9.36 -8.97
CA PHE A 240 8.99 -8.75 -9.00
C PHE A 240 8.17 -8.97 -7.72
N LYS A 241 8.17 -10.18 -7.17
CA LYS A 241 7.47 -10.48 -5.90
C LYS A 241 8.29 -10.15 -4.66
N ARG A 242 9.56 -9.82 -4.82
CA ARG A 242 10.49 -9.60 -3.71
C ARG A 242 10.47 -8.16 -3.25
N THR A 243 10.81 -7.95 -1.99
CA THR A 243 10.83 -6.64 -1.34
C THR A 243 11.68 -5.61 -2.09
N ILE A 244 12.74 -6.06 -2.78
CA ILE A 244 13.61 -5.18 -3.57
C ILE A 244 12.92 -4.46 -4.73
N ALA A 245 11.74 -4.93 -5.17
CA ALA A 245 10.93 -4.27 -6.20
C ALA A 245 9.94 -3.24 -5.63
N HIS A 246 9.88 -3.07 -4.32
CA HIS A 246 8.89 -2.25 -3.64
C HIS A 246 9.53 -1.12 -2.83
N ASN A 247 8.75 -0.04 -2.57
CA ASN A 247 9.20 1.11 -1.78
C ASN A 247 9.18 0.79 -0.28
N SER A 248 10.01 -0.15 0.13
CA SER A 248 10.06 -0.69 1.48
C SER A 248 11.50 -0.68 2.03
N LEU A 249 11.78 -1.53 3.00
CA LEU A 249 13.08 -1.62 3.68
C LEU A 249 13.79 -2.93 3.32
N LEU A 250 15.10 -2.87 3.14
CA LEU A 250 15.94 -4.06 3.09
C LEU A 250 16.92 -4.06 4.27
N VAL A 251 17.22 -5.26 4.77
CA VAL A 251 18.31 -5.52 5.71
C VAL A 251 19.10 -6.68 5.13
N TYR A 252 20.31 -6.39 4.65
CA TYR A 252 21.09 -7.35 3.87
C TYR A 252 22.03 -8.14 4.76
N ASP A 253 21.67 -9.41 4.97
CA ASP A 253 22.54 -10.45 5.53
C ASP A 253 23.11 -11.24 4.35
N PRO A 254 24.45 -11.24 4.09
CA PRO A 254 25.04 -11.90 2.93
C PRO A 254 24.86 -13.43 2.95
N ASP A 255 24.65 -14.02 4.11
CA ASP A 255 24.52 -15.47 4.28
C ASP A 255 23.06 -15.95 4.24
N GLU A 256 22.09 -15.03 4.11
CA GLU A 256 20.69 -15.37 4.11
C GLU A 256 20.27 -16.14 2.85
N LYS A 257 19.44 -17.16 3.05
CA LYS A 257 18.88 -18.00 1.98
C LYS A 257 17.38 -18.02 2.05
N PHE A 258 16.73 -17.58 0.97
CA PHE A 258 15.28 -17.61 0.83
C PHE A 258 14.84 -18.88 0.11
N GLY A 259 14.26 -19.84 0.83
CA GLY A 259 13.69 -21.05 0.24
C GLY A 259 12.48 -20.73 -0.63
N CYS A 260 12.48 -21.23 -1.86
CA CYS A 260 11.37 -21.15 -2.78
C CYS A 260 10.81 -22.53 -3.03
N TRP A 261 9.48 -22.66 -2.99
CA TRP A 261 8.81 -23.87 -3.46
C TRP A 261 9.03 -24.06 -4.96
N ASN A 262 9.21 -25.31 -5.40
CA ASN A 262 9.34 -25.63 -6.80
C ASN A 262 7.97 -25.99 -7.41
N TYR A 263 7.38 -25.07 -8.14
CA TYR A 263 6.24 -25.41 -9.01
C TYR A 263 6.73 -26.22 -10.20
N GLY A 264 6.19 -27.41 -10.38
CA GLY A 264 6.48 -28.23 -11.53
C GLY A 264 7.04 -29.62 -11.22
N GLY A 265 6.90 -30.08 -10.00
CA GLY A 265 7.16 -31.47 -9.63
C GLY A 265 8.65 -31.82 -9.57
N GLY A 266 9.12 -32.27 -8.45
CA GLY A 266 10.47 -32.75 -8.30
C GLY A 266 11.09 -32.54 -6.93
N GLY A 267 10.36 -31.95 -5.99
CA GLY A 267 10.72 -31.94 -4.56
C GLY A 267 12.05 -31.28 -4.17
N LYS A 268 12.67 -30.49 -5.07
CA LYS A 268 13.93 -29.81 -4.77
C LYS A 268 13.63 -28.37 -4.33
N THR A 269 14.00 -28.03 -3.10
CA THR A 269 14.04 -26.65 -2.62
C THR A 269 14.95 -25.84 -3.51
N ARG A 270 14.42 -24.80 -4.14
CA ARG A 270 15.19 -23.77 -4.84
C ARG A 270 15.26 -22.53 -3.96
N PHE A 271 16.32 -21.79 -4.10
CA PHE A 271 16.47 -20.51 -3.40
C PHE A 271 16.20 -19.36 -4.37
N ALA A 272 15.46 -18.34 -3.89
CA ALA A 272 15.42 -17.07 -4.55
C ALA A 272 16.73 -16.31 -4.32
N ALA A 273 16.98 -15.31 -5.15
CA ALA A 273 18.09 -14.39 -4.93
C ALA A 273 17.96 -13.72 -3.55
N ASN A 274 19.11 -13.54 -2.91
CA ASN A 274 19.15 -12.76 -1.68
C ASN A 274 19.01 -11.27 -2.02
N ASP A 275 17.85 -10.73 -1.76
CA ASP A 275 17.51 -9.33 -1.97
C ASP A 275 17.57 -8.50 -0.67
N GLY A 276 17.96 -9.11 0.45
CA GLY A 276 17.92 -8.47 1.76
C GLY A 276 16.50 -8.20 2.27
N GLY A 277 15.47 -8.67 1.56
CA GLY A 277 14.07 -8.36 1.81
C GLY A 277 13.39 -9.24 2.85
N GLN A 278 12.06 -9.29 2.75
CA GLN A 278 11.17 -10.02 3.63
C GLN A 278 11.24 -11.53 3.36
N ARG A 279 10.99 -12.31 4.42
CA ARG A 279 10.99 -13.77 4.36
C ARG A 279 9.85 -14.29 3.47
N MET A 280 10.04 -15.44 2.91
CA MET A 280 8.96 -16.19 2.27
C MET A 280 8.23 -17.00 3.34
N CYS A 281 6.96 -16.78 3.51
CA CYS A 281 6.13 -17.48 4.48
C CYS A 281 5.80 -18.88 3.97
N GLY A 282 5.92 -19.90 4.83
CA GLY A 282 5.52 -21.26 4.54
C GLY A 282 6.06 -21.80 3.23
N GLU A 283 7.36 -21.60 2.97
CA GLU A 283 7.96 -21.86 1.66
C GLU A 283 7.29 -21.04 0.53
N GLY A 284 6.53 -19.99 0.90
CA GLY A 284 5.80 -19.10 0.00
C GLY A 284 4.58 -19.71 -0.69
N TRP A 285 4.30 -21.00 -0.50
CA TRP A 285 3.33 -21.72 -1.33
C TRP A 285 2.55 -22.80 -0.59
N LYS A 286 2.77 -22.98 0.69
CA LYS A 286 1.91 -23.87 1.46
C LYS A 286 0.50 -23.34 1.41
N THR A 287 -0.40 -24.14 0.90
CA THR A 287 -1.82 -23.84 0.89
C THR A 287 -2.34 -23.89 2.31
N CYS A 288 -2.91 -22.79 2.80
CA CYS A 288 -3.68 -22.81 4.04
C CYS A 288 -4.90 -23.68 3.85
N ASN A 289 -5.00 -24.75 4.60
CA ASN A 289 -6.11 -25.69 4.50
C ASN A 289 -7.28 -25.36 5.44
N SER A 290 -7.09 -24.41 6.34
CA SER A 290 -8.10 -23.96 7.31
C SER A 290 -7.85 -22.53 7.75
N LEU A 291 -8.86 -21.90 8.34
CA LEU A 291 -8.72 -20.57 8.94
C LEU A 291 -7.68 -20.57 10.08
N ASP A 292 -7.64 -21.62 10.90
CA ASP A 292 -6.65 -21.74 11.99
C ASP A 292 -5.21 -21.75 11.46
N SER A 293 -4.97 -22.45 10.33
CA SER A 293 -3.68 -22.43 9.66
C SER A 293 -3.33 -21.03 9.17
N LEU A 294 -4.29 -20.31 8.58
CA LEU A 294 -4.13 -18.94 8.10
C LEU A 294 -3.78 -17.97 9.23
N LEU A 295 -4.39 -18.15 10.40
CA LEU A 295 -4.18 -17.31 11.58
C LEU A 295 -2.90 -17.65 12.36
N SER A 296 -2.14 -18.66 11.92
CA SER A 296 -0.90 -19.05 12.58
C SER A 296 0.18 -17.97 12.43
N GLU A 297 1.18 -18.01 13.32
CA GLU A 297 2.32 -17.10 13.31
C GLU A 297 3.14 -17.15 12.02
N GLU A 298 3.08 -18.26 11.29
CA GLU A 298 3.79 -18.44 10.02
C GLU A 298 3.35 -17.41 8.97
N TYR A 299 2.06 -17.10 8.93
CA TYR A 299 1.46 -16.19 7.96
C TYR A 299 1.30 -14.75 8.48
N THR A 300 1.58 -14.50 9.75
CA THR A 300 1.56 -13.16 10.34
C THR A 300 2.90 -12.48 10.08
N VAL A 301 2.88 -11.42 9.27
CA VAL A 301 4.10 -10.70 8.84
C VAL A 301 4.17 -9.27 9.36
N GLY A 302 3.04 -8.71 9.80
CA GLY A 302 3.00 -7.36 10.34
C GLY A 302 1.85 -7.16 11.31
N LYS A 303 1.80 -5.96 11.86
CA LYS A 303 0.72 -5.50 12.74
C LYS A 303 0.55 -4.00 12.60
N VAL A 304 -0.66 -3.53 12.34
CA VAL A 304 -0.99 -2.12 12.47
C VAL A 304 -0.96 -1.74 13.95
N LEU A 305 -0.19 -0.73 14.29
CA LEU A 305 -0.04 -0.21 15.64
C LEU A 305 -0.94 0.98 15.91
N ALA A 306 -1.14 1.82 14.87
CA ALA A 306 -2.01 2.98 14.92
C ALA A 306 -2.41 3.41 13.51
N HIS A 307 -3.60 3.98 13.38
CA HIS A 307 -4.06 4.65 12.16
C HIS A 307 -5.09 5.71 12.51
N GLY A 308 -5.10 6.78 11.72
CA GLY A 308 -6.07 7.85 11.87
C GLY A 308 -6.00 8.85 10.73
N PHE A 309 -7.03 9.64 10.57
CA PHE A 309 -7.08 10.74 9.60
C PHE A 309 -8.05 11.81 10.11
N GLY A 310 -7.80 13.06 9.75
CA GLY A 310 -8.64 14.15 10.23
C GLY A 310 -8.07 15.54 9.98
N PRO A 311 -8.58 16.56 10.69
CA PRO A 311 -9.71 16.52 11.63
C PRO A 311 -11.06 16.28 10.97
N ASP A 312 -11.21 16.61 9.67
CA ASP A 312 -12.40 16.32 8.87
C ASP A 312 -12.30 14.92 8.28
N ALA A 313 -13.25 14.04 8.58
CA ALA A 313 -13.25 12.67 8.08
C ALA A 313 -13.49 12.59 6.55
N GLN A 314 -14.18 13.58 5.96
CA GLN A 314 -14.47 13.62 4.53
C GLN A 314 -13.27 14.10 3.70
N ALA A 315 -12.61 15.16 4.16
CA ALA A 315 -11.46 15.77 3.50
C ALA A 315 -10.30 16.03 4.48
N PRO A 316 -9.64 14.98 4.94
CA PRO A 316 -8.62 15.07 5.97
C PRO A 316 -7.45 15.98 5.58
N ASP A 317 -6.91 16.71 6.56
CA ASP A 317 -5.65 17.43 6.44
C ASP A 317 -4.44 16.49 6.56
N TYR A 318 -4.62 15.35 7.24
CA TYR A 318 -3.62 14.31 7.39
C TYR A 318 -4.26 12.91 7.35
N SER A 319 -3.45 11.93 6.93
CA SER A 319 -3.75 10.50 7.06
C SER A 319 -2.51 9.79 7.60
N TYR A 320 -2.66 9.10 8.72
CA TYR A 320 -1.59 8.47 9.47
C TYR A 320 -1.78 6.96 9.52
N LEU A 321 -0.70 6.23 9.24
CA LEU A 321 -0.64 4.77 9.37
C LEU A 321 0.72 4.38 9.97
N LYS A 322 0.70 3.60 11.04
CA LYS A 322 1.90 3.03 11.67
C LYS A 322 1.77 1.53 11.81
N GLY A 323 2.86 0.83 11.52
CA GLY A 323 2.92 -0.61 11.70
C GLY A 323 4.27 -1.13 12.15
N ASP A 324 4.20 -2.31 12.72
CA ASP A 324 5.33 -3.18 13.00
C ASP A 324 5.42 -4.24 11.90
N ILE A 325 6.49 -4.24 11.15
CA ILE A 325 6.77 -5.19 10.06
C ILE A 325 7.97 -6.10 10.39
N THR A 326 8.38 -6.17 11.65
CA THR A 326 9.51 -6.99 12.11
C THR A 326 9.34 -8.45 11.68
N ARG A 327 8.13 -8.98 11.84
CA ARG A 327 7.81 -10.38 11.53
C ARG A 327 7.83 -10.70 10.03
N ALA A 328 7.82 -9.68 9.16
CA ALA A 328 8.02 -9.88 7.72
C ALA A 328 9.44 -10.35 7.39
N TYR A 329 10.40 -10.10 8.26
CA TYR A 329 11.80 -10.50 8.08
C TYR A 329 12.14 -11.76 8.86
N THR A 330 13.28 -12.34 8.56
CA THR A 330 13.89 -13.40 9.37
C THR A 330 14.52 -12.80 10.64
N ARG A 331 15.15 -13.63 11.47
CA ARG A 331 15.88 -13.22 12.69
C ARG A 331 16.99 -12.18 12.47
N LYS A 332 17.31 -11.83 11.23
CA LYS A 332 18.25 -10.74 10.91
C LYS A 332 17.75 -9.38 11.36
N VAL A 333 16.43 -9.23 11.53
CA VAL A 333 15.78 -8.00 11.98
C VAL A 333 15.15 -8.22 13.36
N GLU A 334 15.57 -7.41 14.32
CA GLU A 334 15.04 -7.40 15.68
C GLU A 334 13.87 -6.43 15.83
N GLU A 335 13.88 -5.34 15.08
CA GLU A 335 12.81 -4.36 15.01
C GLU A 335 12.76 -3.69 13.65
N ALA A 336 11.57 -3.60 13.06
CA ALA A 336 11.27 -2.76 11.90
C ALA A 336 9.89 -2.15 12.07
N LYS A 337 9.84 -0.87 12.41
CA LYS A 337 8.61 -0.09 12.56
C LYS A 337 8.60 1.04 11.56
N ARG A 338 7.48 1.21 10.87
CA ARG A 338 7.26 2.25 9.86
C ARG A 338 6.04 3.08 10.18
N SER A 339 6.19 4.38 10.07
CA SER A 339 5.11 5.36 10.20
C SER A 339 5.00 6.18 8.92
N PHE A 340 3.78 6.36 8.45
CA PHE A 340 3.44 7.22 7.31
C PHE A 340 2.53 8.36 7.77
N VAL A 341 2.80 9.58 7.33
CA VAL A 341 1.86 10.70 7.43
C VAL A 341 1.72 11.34 6.07
N PHE A 342 0.59 11.11 5.43
CA PHE A 342 0.21 11.84 4.22
C PHE A 342 -0.44 13.16 4.64
N LEU A 343 0.04 14.27 4.08
CA LEU A 343 -0.47 15.61 4.33
C LEU A 343 -1.15 16.15 3.08
N ASN A 344 -2.42 16.47 3.17
CA ASN A 344 -3.11 17.30 2.20
C ASN A 344 -2.80 18.76 2.52
N LEU A 345 -1.90 19.35 1.75
CA LEU A 345 -1.44 20.73 1.99
C LEU A 345 -2.40 21.79 1.45
N LYS A 346 -3.42 21.38 0.69
CA LYS A 346 -4.41 22.29 0.07
C LYS A 346 -3.77 23.43 -0.72
N SER A 347 -2.56 23.20 -1.23
CA SER A 347 -1.76 24.14 -2.02
C SER A 347 -1.80 23.78 -3.50
N LYS A 348 -1.90 24.78 -4.37
CA LYS A 348 -1.85 24.56 -5.83
C LYS A 348 -0.44 24.25 -6.33
N THR A 349 0.60 24.65 -5.59
CA THR A 349 1.99 24.46 -6.00
C THR A 349 2.56 23.14 -5.52
N VAL A 350 2.31 22.82 -4.24
CA VAL A 350 2.71 21.54 -3.60
C VAL A 350 1.47 20.99 -2.91
N PRO A 351 0.62 20.25 -3.63
CA PRO A 351 -0.69 19.83 -3.11
C PRO A 351 -0.59 18.83 -1.95
N ALA A 352 0.47 18.04 -1.89
CA ALA A 352 0.65 17.03 -0.85
C ALA A 352 2.10 16.80 -0.46
N ALA A 353 2.28 16.20 0.70
CA ALA A 353 3.53 15.58 1.10
C ALA A 353 3.28 14.24 1.80
N LEU A 354 4.20 13.29 1.65
CA LEU A 354 4.25 12.05 2.43
C LEU A 354 5.50 12.07 3.30
N ILE A 355 5.35 11.91 4.60
CA ILE A 355 6.44 11.76 5.55
C ILE A 355 6.52 10.29 5.93
N VAL A 356 7.71 9.70 5.78
CA VAL A 356 7.97 8.30 6.14
C VAL A 356 9.05 8.27 7.20
N TYR A 357 8.71 7.74 8.38
CA TYR A 357 9.64 7.55 9.48
C TYR A 357 9.79 6.08 9.82
N ASP A 358 11.05 5.60 9.83
CA ASP A 358 11.38 4.22 10.13
C ASP A 358 12.36 4.10 11.27
N LYS A 359 12.18 3.08 12.08
CA LYS A 359 13.16 2.57 13.02
C LYS A 359 13.46 1.11 12.69
N VAL A 360 14.74 0.82 12.42
CA VAL A 360 15.18 -0.51 12.01
C VAL A 360 16.36 -0.94 12.87
N SER A 361 16.20 -2.08 13.56
CA SER A 361 17.29 -2.73 14.33
C SER A 361 17.58 -4.10 13.73
N ALA A 362 18.85 -4.32 13.39
CA ALA A 362 19.33 -5.59 12.90
C ALA A 362 20.09 -6.35 14.00
N SER A 363 20.14 -7.67 13.91
CA SER A 363 20.87 -8.54 14.84
C SER A 363 22.40 -8.44 14.72
N ASN A 364 22.87 -7.82 13.65
CA ASN A 364 24.29 -7.58 13.40
C ASN A 364 24.48 -6.17 12.83
N PRO A 365 25.40 -5.35 13.37
CA PRO A 365 25.66 -4.00 12.85
C PRO A 365 26.12 -3.97 11.38
N ASP A 366 26.75 -5.05 10.90
CA ASP A 366 27.24 -5.16 9.53
C ASP A 366 26.13 -5.47 8.51
N PHE A 367 24.92 -5.83 8.96
CA PHE A 367 23.77 -6.00 8.09
C PHE A 367 23.28 -4.65 7.61
N ARG A 368 23.63 -4.35 6.36
CA ARG A 368 23.33 -3.06 5.76
C ARG A 368 21.84 -2.86 5.55
N LYS A 369 21.35 -1.70 5.92
CA LYS A 369 19.94 -1.31 5.82
C LYS A 369 19.74 -0.36 4.65
N TYR A 370 18.63 -0.54 3.91
CA TYR A 370 18.28 0.31 2.78
C TYR A 370 16.81 0.71 2.86
N TRP A 371 16.55 1.97 2.60
CA TRP A 371 15.22 2.49 2.31
C TRP A 371 15.12 2.71 0.80
N LEU A 372 14.03 2.23 0.17
CA LEU A 372 13.91 2.17 -1.28
C LEU A 372 12.82 3.09 -1.82
N LEU A 373 13.05 3.68 -3.01
CA LEU A 373 12.04 4.33 -3.82
C LEU A 373 12.27 4.02 -5.31
N HIS A 374 11.23 3.54 -5.98
CA HIS A 374 11.26 3.14 -7.40
C HIS A 374 10.61 4.20 -8.27
N SER A 375 11.16 4.39 -9.46
CA SER A 375 10.67 5.34 -10.46
C SER A 375 10.78 4.79 -11.88
N ILE A 376 9.98 5.35 -12.79
CA ILE A 376 10.02 5.01 -14.22
C ILE A 376 11.18 5.74 -14.89
N GLU A 377 11.27 7.04 -14.70
CA GLU A 377 12.35 7.87 -15.24
C GLU A 377 13.49 8.00 -14.23
N GLU A 378 14.68 8.25 -14.75
CA GLU A 378 15.89 8.36 -13.94
C GLU A 378 15.80 9.48 -12.90
N PRO A 379 16.01 9.20 -11.61
CA PRO A 379 16.02 10.23 -10.58
C PRO A 379 17.29 11.07 -10.62
N THR A 380 17.15 12.35 -10.29
CA THR A 380 18.28 13.27 -10.07
C THR A 380 18.62 13.27 -8.59
N LEU A 381 19.90 13.06 -8.24
CA LEU A 381 20.39 13.10 -6.86
C LEU A 381 21.15 14.42 -6.61
N GLU A 382 20.90 15.06 -5.46
CA GLU A 382 21.60 16.29 -5.05
C GLU A 382 21.71 16.35 -3.52
N GLY A 383 22.93 16.17 -3.00
CA GLY A 383 23.18 16.20 -1.55
C GLY A 383 22.35 15.16 -0.80
N ASN A 384 21.50 15.63 0.11
CA ASN A 384 20.55 14.80 0.86
C ASN A 384 19.15 14.75 0.22
N THR A 385 19.03 15.09 -1.06
CA THR A 385 17.75 15.08 -1.78
C THR A 385 17.83 14.27 -3.07
N PHE A 386 16.66 13.83 -3.53
CA PHE A 386 16.50 13.31 -4.88
C PHE A 386 15.13 13.69 -5.46
N THR A 387 15.10 13.81 -6.79
CA THR A 387 13.90 14.22 -7.51
C THR A 387 13.56 13.22 -8.61
N VAL A 388 12.32 12.78 -8.63
CA VAL A 388 11.70 12.00 -9.71
C VAL A 388 10.78 12.94 -10.49
N ARG A 389 10.93 12.99 -11.81
CA ARG A 389 10.07 13.78 -12.70
C ARG A 389 9.45 12.89 -13.75
N ARG A 390 8.19 13.14 -14.03
CA ARG A 390 7.53 12.55 -15.21
C ARG A 390 7.54 13.59 -16.33
N THR A 391 8.06 13.18 -17.47
CA THR A 391 8.22 14.07 -18.64
C THR A 391 7.74 13.43 -19.94
N LYS A 392 7.44 12.13 -19.92
CA LYS A 392 6.98 11.33 -21.04
C LYS A 392 5.47 11.03 -20.93
N ASP A 393 4.89 10.57 -21.99
CA ASP A 393 3.51 10.02 -22.06
C ASP A 393 2.39 11.01 -21.67
N GLY A 394 2.66 12.31 -21.73
CA GLY A 394 1.72 13.34 -21.30
C GLY A 394 1.73 13.60 -19.78
N ASP A 395 2.55 12.87 -19.05
CA ASP A 395 2.73 13.04 -17.62
C ASP A 395 3.48 14.34 -17.29
N SER A 396 3.16 14.92 -16.14
CA SER A 396 3.75 16.20 -15.70
C SER A 396 3.94 16.30 -14.19
N GLY A 397 3.94 15.18 -13.48
CA GLY A 397 4.16 15.15 -12.04
C GLY A 397 5.63 15.17 -11.63
N MET A 398 5.87 15.56 -10.40
CA MET A 398 7.18 15.54 -9.74
C MET A 398 7.05 15.09 -8.29
N LEU A 399 8.01 14.29 -7.86
CA LEU A 399 8.26 13.93 -6.48
C LEU A 399 9.65 14.45 -6.11
N HIS A 400 9.75 15.16 -4.99
CA HIS A 400 11.02 15.61 -4.42
C HIS A 400 11.14 15.10 -2.99
N ASN A 401 12.14 14.27 -2.75
CA ASN A 401 12.42 13.73 -1.42
C ASN A 401 13.58 14.45 -0.75
N THR A 402 13.41 14.79 0.51
CA THR A 402 14.47 15.27 1.40
C THR A 402 14.71 14.20 2.48
N VAL A 403 15.93 13.69 2.56
CA VAL A 403 16.37 12.76 3.60
C VAL A 403 16.83 13.56 4.81
N LEU A 404 16.16 13.42 5.93
CA LEU A 404 16.51 14.06 7.20
C LEU A 404 17.24 13.10 8.15
N LEU A 405 17.01 11.81 8.01
CA LEU A 405 17.74 10.72 8.67
C LEU A 405 17.94 9.58 7.65
N PRO A 406 19.13 8.97 7.59
CA PRO A 406 20.35 9.31 8.35
C PRO A 406 20.79 10.75 8.13
N GLN A 407 21.55 11.34 9.07
CA GLN A 407 22.09 12.68 8.91
C GLN A 407 23.14 12.73 7.80
N ALA A 408 23.38 13.91 7.23
CA ALA A 408 24.20 14.09 6.04
C ALA A 408 25.62 13.53 6.14
N ASP A 409 26.21 13.53 7.34
CA ASP A 409 27.53 12.96 7.63
C ASP A 409 27.56 11.42 7.67
N ASN A 410 26.39 10.78 7.84
CA ASN A 410 26.20 9.33 7.82
C ASN A 410 25.25 8.89 6.70
N LEU A 411 25.04 9.70 5.69
CA LEU A 411 24.10 9.42 4.61
C LEU A 411 24.80 8.95 3.35
N ARG A 412 24.25 7.89 2.75
CA ARG A 412 24.57 7.47 1.40
C ARG A 412 23.30 7.34 0.58
N ILE A 413 23.26 7.94 -0.59
CA ILE A 413 22.19 7.82 -1.57
C ILE A 413 22.78 7.30 -2.87
N ASP A 414 22.34 6.11 -3.27
CA ASP A 414 22.73 5.49 -4.54
C ASP A 414 21.50 5.39 -5.44
N LYS A 415 21.69 5.42 -6.76
CA LYS A 415 20.66 5.03 -7.72
C LYS A 415 21.13 3.80 -8.49
N VAL A 416 20.19 2.88 -8.70
CA VAL A 416 20.40 1.62 -9.42
C VAL A 416 19.33 1.51 -10.50
N GLY A 417 19.72 1.21 -11.73
CA GLY A 417 18.74 1.07 -12.81
C GLY A 417 19.33 1.37 -14.18
N GLY A 418 18.44 1.58 -15.14
CA GLY A 418 18.78 1.74 -16.53
C GLY A 418 19.06 0.41 -17.25
N PRO A 419 19.55 0.45 -18.50
CA PRO A 419 19.81 -0.76 -19.29
C PRO A 419 20.64 -1.79 -18.51
N ASP A 420 20.22 -3.05 -18.54
CA ASP A 420 20.84 -4.20 -17.87
C ASP A 420 20.86 -4.15 -16.34
N LYS A 421 20.17 -3.15 -15.73
CA LYS A 421 20.02 -3.03 -14.26
C LYS A 421 18.61 -2.67 -13.82
N GLU A 422 17.64 -2.74 -14.70
CA GLU A 422 16.23 -2.40 -14.44
C GLU A 422 15.59 -3.30 -13.37
N ASN A 423 16.08 -4.56 -13.26
CA ASN A 423 15.63 -5.54 -12.26
C ASN A 423 16.83 -6.10 -11.47
N TRP A 424 17.72 -5.22 -11.04
CA TRP A 424 18.98 -5.57 -10.41
C TRP A 424 18.83 -6.01 -8.95
N VAL A 425 19.37 -7.18 -8.61
CA VAL A 425 19.42 -7.73 -7.26
C VAL A 425 20.87 -8.05 -6.92
N PHE A 426 21.53 -7.22 -6.16
CA PHE A 426 22.89 -7.37 -5.60
C PHE A 426 23.87 -8.22 -6.43
N GLY A 427 24.09 -7.86 -7.69
CA GLY A 427 25.06 -8.51 -8.58
C GLY A 427 24.44 -9.21 -9.80
N THR A 428 23.12 -9.36 -9.84
CA THR A 428 22.44 -10.04 -10.96
C THR A 428 21.22 -9.24 -11.42
N ASN A 429 21.10 -9.01 -12.73
CA ASN A 429 19.85 -8.53 -13.31
C ASN A 429 18.95 -9.73 -13.64
N TYR A 430 17.65 -9.61 -13.33
CA TYR A 430 16.63 -10.60 -13.67
C TYR A 430 15.68 -10.00 -14.71
N PRO A 431 16.06 -9.96 -16.01
CA PRO A 431 15.30 -9.26 -17.02
C PRO A 431 13.90 -9.85 -17.21
N ASN A 432 12.98 -8.99 -17.58
CA ASN A 432 11.64 -9.35 -18.00
C ASN A 432 11.48 -8.92 -19.48
N ASP A 433 11.27 -9.87 -20.38
CA ASP A 433 11.12 -9.63 -21.82
C ASP A 433 9.95 -8.70 -22.15
N ALA A 434 8.97 -8.63 -21.27
CA ALA A 434 7.88 -7.68 -21.38
C ALA A 434 8.28 -6.25 -20.95
N VAL A 435 9.41 -6.05 -20.29
CA VAL A 435 9.89 -4.73 -19.84
C VAL A 435 10.84 -4.09 -20.83
N ALA A 436 11.72 -4.87 -21.45
CA ALA A 436 12.76 -4.34 -22.33
C ALA A 436 12.24 -3.42 -23.46
N PRO A 437 11.11 -3.70 -24.12
CA PRO A 437 10.52 -2.78 -25.10
C PRO A 437 9.93 -1.52 -24.48
N TYR A 438 9.84 -1.44 -23.16
CA TYR A 438 9.07 -0.45 -22.42
C TYR A 438 9.94 0.52 -21.61
N LEU A 439 11.26 0.40 -21.67
CA LEU A 439 12.17 1.36 -21.05
C LEU A 439 11.93 2.81 -21.54
N ASP A 440 11.22 2.95 -22.65
CA ASP A 440 10.90 4.25 -23.27
C ASP A 440 9.48 4.74 -23.04
N ASN A 441 8.61 3.99 -22.36
CA ASN A 441 7.19 4.38 -22.37
C ASN A 441 6.34 3.99 -21.16
N ALA A 442 5.07 4.27 -21.36
CA ALA A 442 3.86 4.18 -20.58
C ALA A 442 3.60 2.90 -19.78
N ASN A 443 4.42 1.89 -19.80
CA ASN A 443 4.11 0.64 -19.11
C ASN A 443 4.43 0.64 -17.61
N GLU A 444 4.89 1.76 -17.09
CA GLU A 444 4.96 2.06 -15.66
C GLU A 444 5.67 1.01 -14.79
N ARG A 445 6.61 0.25 -15.38
CA ARG A 445 7.23 -0.89 -14.71
C ARG A 445 8.45 -0.55 -13.90
N GLY A 446 8.91 0.67 -14.09
CA GLY A 446 10.11 1.17 -13.47
C GLY A 446 11.38 0.62 -14.10
N ALA A 447 12.38 1.46 -14.14
CA ALA A 447 13.71 1.11 -14.56
C ALA A 447 14.76 1.58 -13.57
N TRP A 448 14.34 2.28 -12.52
CA TRP A 448 15.23 2.92 -11.57
C TRP A 448 14.74 2.74 -10.13
N ARG A 449 15.69 2.64 -9.21
CA ARG A 449 15.42 2.80 -7.79
C ARG A 449 16.49 3.65 -7.13
N VAL A 450 16.10 4.39 -6.12
CA VAL A 450 16.98 5.07 -5.16
C VAL A 450 17.12 4.18 -3.93
N GLU A 451 18.35 4.03 -3.46
CA GLU A 451 18.71 3.33 -2.24
C GLU A 451 19.29 4.33 -1.24
N VAL A 452 18.57 4.61 -0.15
CA VAL A 452 19.06 5.43 0.96
C VAL A 452 19.58 4.51 2.05
N SER A 453 20.82 4.69 2.49
CA SER A 453 21.43 3.86 3.52
C SER A 453 22.34 4.67 4.44
N PRO A 454 22.57 4.22 5.70
CA PRO A 454 23.65 4.72 6.53
C PRO A 454 25.01 4.43 5.91
N ALA A 455 25.96 5.35 6.05
CA ALA A 455 27.33 5.13 5.59
C ALA A 455 28.12 4.23 6.54
N ALA A 456 27.88 4.32 7.85
CA ALA A 456 28.52 3.53 8.89
C ALA A 456 27.66 2.35 9.35
N PRO A 457 28.25 1.20 9.70
CA PRO A 457 27.54 0.09 10.34
C PRO A 457 26.95 0.48 11.69
N ALA A 458 25.72 0.04 11.96
CA ALA A 458 25.07 0.20 13.26
C ALA A 458 24.00 -0.89 13.46
N VAL A 459 23.74 -1.26 14.71
CA VAL A 459 22.62 -2.16 15.03
C VAL A 459 21.30 -1.49 14.69
N THR A 460 21.11 -0.24 15.12
CA THR A 460 19.86 0.49 14.93
C THR A 460 20.08 1.74 14.09
N ASP A 461 19.26 1.91 13.06
CA ASP A 461 19.18 3.11 12.22
C ASP A 461 17.75 3.63 12.15
N ASN A 462 17.63 4.94 11.98
CA ASN A 462 16.37 5.59 11.69
C ASN A 462 16.43 6.23 10.29
N PHE A 463 15.30 6.14 9.59
CA PHE A 463 15.11 6.87 8.33
C PHE A 463 13.97 7.86 8.50
N LEU A 464 14.18 9.09 8.04
CA LEU A 464 13.15 10.11 8.00
C LEU A 464 13.20 10.79 6.63
N ASN A 465 12.22 10.48 5.82
CA ASN A 465 12.08 10.97 4.45
C ASN A 465 10.85 11.88 4.35
N VAL A 466 11.02 13.01 3.68
CA VAL A 466 9.94 13.98 3.42
C VAL A 466 9.78 14.13 1.91
N ILE A 467 8.69 13.58 1.40
CA ILE A 467 8.38 13.53 -0.02
C ILE A 467 7.37 14.63 -0.32
N GLN A 468 7.75 15.66 -1.06
CA GLN A 468 6.85 16.68 -1.58
C GLN A 468 6.41 16.32 -2.99
N VAL A 469 5.13 16.52 -3.29
CA VAL A 469 4.53 16.21 -4.60
C VAL A 469 4.10 17.52 -5.26
N ALA A 470 4.47 17.69 -6.52
CA ALA A 470 4.19 18.91 -7.29
C ALA A 470 4.13 18.63 -8.79
N ASP A 471 3.85 19.63 -9.59
CA ASP A 471 4.01 19.57 -11.04
C ASP A 471 5.51 19.54 -11.42
N ASN A 472 5.88 18.90 -12.51
CA ASN A 472 7.27 18.74 -12.93
C ASN A 472 8.01 20.06 -13.25
N ARG A 473 7.27 21.14 -13.44
CA ARG A 473 7.79 22.52 -13.65
C ARG A 473 7.88 23.33 -12.37
N CYS A 474 7.50 22.75 -11.23
CA CYS A 474 7.59 23.44 -9.95
C CYS A 474 9.07 23.69 -9.61
N ASN A 475 9.39 24.96 -9.34
CA ASN A 475 10.72 25.43 -8.93
C ASN A 475 10.75 25.98 -7.51
N LYS A 476 9.61 25.93 -6.80
CA LYS A 476 9.48 26.44 -5.44
C LYS A 476 8.81 25.40 -4.55
N LEU A 477 9.62 24.60 -3.91
CA LEU A 477 9.19 23.65 -2.88
C LEU A 477 9.18 24.32 -1.50
N ASN A 478 8.47 23.71 -0.56
CA ASN A 478 8.49 24.17 0.82
C ASN A 478 9.81 23.79 1.49
N ALA A 479 10.32 24.68 2.35
CA ALA A 479 11.45 24.36 3.21
C ALA A 479 11.07 23.23 4.18
N VAL A 480 12.01 22.31 4.38
CA VAL A 480 11.85 21.17 5.29
C VAL A 480 12.85 21.34 6.43
N GLN A 481 12.37 21.30 7.66
CA GLN A 481 13.19 21.37 8.85
C GLN A 481 12.94 20.16 9.74
N ARG A 482 14.02 19.53 10.22
CA ARG A 482 13.93 18.50 11.25
C ARG A 482 13.72 19.16 12.60
N ILE A 483 12.80 18.61 13.39
CA ILE A 483 12.54 18.97 14.78
C ILE A 483 12.84 17.75 15.63
N GLU A 484 13.51 17.93 16.75
CA GLU A 484 13.82 16.80 17.60
C GLU A 484 14.09 17.20 19.05
N ASP A 485 13.82 16.27 19.95
CA ASP A 485 14.35 16.24 21.31
C ASP A 485 14.74 14.78 21.68
N ASP A 486 14.99 14.49 22.94
CA ASP A 486 15.40 13.15 23.39
C ASP A 486 14.32 12.07 23.14
N ARG A 487 13.07 12.46 22.98
CA ARG A 487 11.91 11.54 22.89
C ARG A 487 11.22 11.55 21.55
N ILE A 488 11.29 12.65 20.83
CA ILE A 488 10.62 12.83 19.55
C ILE A 488 11.58 13.16 18.43
N VAL A 489 11.16 12.84 17.22
CA VAL A 489 11.69 13.37 15.98
C VAL A 489 10.52 13.80 15.11
N GLY A 490 10.68 14.85 14.35
CA GLY A 490 9.60 15.38 13.54
C GLY A 490 10.06 16.28 12.41
N VAL A 491 9.07 16.85 11.76
CA VAL A 491 9.23 17.68 10.56
C VAL A 491 8.38 18.93 10.69
N GLN A 492 8.98 20.06 10.38
CA GLN A 492 8.25 21.26 10.03
C GLN A 492 8.31 21.45 8.52
N LEU A 493 7.15 21.50 7.88
CA LEU A 493 6.98 21.63 6.44
C LEU A 493 5.80 22.54 6.14
N ALA A 494 6.01 23.63 5.39
CA ALA A 494 4.97 24.62 5.13
C ALA A 494 4.34 25.13 6.45
N ASP A 495 3.03 25.00 6.56
CA ASP A 495 2.25 25.29 7.77
C ASP A 495 1.95 24.04 8.61
N ARG A 496 2.73 22.97 8.46
CA ARG A 496 2.54 21.68 9.16
C ARG A 496 3.71 21.39 10.10
N VAL A 497 3.37 20.80 11.24
CA VAL A 497 4.32 20.22 12.20
C VAL A 497 3.88 18.80 12.50
N VAL A 498 4.75 17.83 12.20
CA VAL A 498 4.48 16.41 12.43
C VAL A 498 5.57 15.84 13.31
N THR A 499 5.21 15.05 14.33
CA THR A 499 6.17 14.40 15.23
C THR A 499 5.92 12.93 15.38
N PHE A 500 6.97 12.16 15.62
CA PHE A 500 6.99 10.72 15.89
C PHE A 500 7.78 10.44 17.16
N ALA A 501 7.45 9.36 17.88
CA ALA A 501 8.27 8.88 18.99
C ALA A 501 9.59 8.28 18.47
N ARG A 502 10.72 8.62 19.08
CA ARG A 502 12.01 7.97 18.82
C ARG A 502 12.07 6.54 19.35
N SER A 503 11.27 6.24 20.38
CA SER A 503 11.18 4.90 20.96
C SER A 503 10.31 3.98 20.10
N SER A 504 10.37 2.70 20.39
CA SER A 504 9.47 1.72 19.78
C SER A 504 8.05 1.81 20.31
N GLU A 505 7.88 2.40 21.51
CA GLU A 505 6.64 2.46 22.26
C GLU A 505 6.02 3.86 22.21
N PRO A 506 4.70 3.97 22.36
CA PRO A 506 4.03 5.26 22.48
C PRO A 506 4.56 6.09 23.65
N LEU A 507 4.63 7.39 23.44
CA LEU A 507 5.09 8.37 24.43
C LEU A 507 4.21 8.35 25.67
N GLN A 508 4.83 8.07 26.82
CA GLN A 508 4.14 8.00 28.13
C GLN A 508 4.44 9.20 29.01
N LYS A 509 5.52 9.93 28.70
CA LYS A 509 6.01 11.07 29.47
C LYS A 509 5.95 12.32 28.60
N GLY A 510 5.74 13.45 29.25
CA GLY A 510 5.75 14.75 28.60
C GLY A 510 7.08 15.04 27.87
N PHE A 511 7.03 15.91 26.91
CA PHE A 511 8.16 16.36 26.10
C PHE A 511 7.96 17.83 25.68
N THR A 512 9.01 18.44 25.17
CA THR A 512 8.97 19.82 24.68
C THR A 512 9.20 19.85 23.18
N LEU A 513 8.45 20.69 22.48
CA LEU A 513 8.53 20.92 21.05
C LEU A 513 8.69 22.41 20.80
N THR A 514 9.77 22.80 20.14
CA THR A 514 9.99 24.19 19.71
C THR A 514 9.77 24.31 18.21
N VAL A 515 8.88 25.21 17.81
CA VAL A 515 8.56 25.53 16.40
C VAL A 515 9.01 26.95 16.11
N ASN A 516 9.86 27.09 15.10
CA ASN A 516 10.40 28.34 14.64
C ASN A 516 9.59 28.93 13.48
N GLY A 517 9.66 30.26 13.31
CA GLY A 517 9.05 30.96 12.18
C GLY A 517 7.94 31.91 12.59
N THR A 518 7.11 32.28 11.63
CA THR A 518 5.97 33.19 11.81
C THR A 518 4.73 32.58 11.18
N GLY A 519 3.57 32.81 11.77
CA GLY A 519 2.30 32.30 11.26
C GLY A 519 1.68 31.23 12.16
N THR A 520 0.63 30.62 11.66
CA THR A 520 -0.11 29.54 12.32
C THR A 520 0.26 28.22 11.68
N TYR A 521 0.52 27.23 12.52
CA TYR A 521 0.86 25.85 12.13
C TYR A 521 -0.23 24.90 12.57
N LYS A 522 -0.44 23.86 11.76
CA LYS A 522 -1.26 22.71 12.09
C LYS A 522 -0.37 21.60 12.61
N PHE A 523 -0.60 21.18 13.83
CA PHE A 523 0.18 20.16 14.51
C PHE A 523 -0.49 18.79 14.34
N VAL A 524 0.31 17.79 14.02
CA VAL A 524 -0.05 16.37 14.01
C VAL A 524 0.97 15.65 14.89
N ILE A 525 0.62 15.50 16.14
CA ILE A 525 1.49 14.88 17.16
C ILE A 525 1.08 13.41 17.25
N THR A 526 1.91 12.52 16.73
CA THR A 526 1.64 11.09 16.69
C THR A 526 2.33 10.34 17.82
N ASP A 527 2.04 9.05 17.93
CA ASP A 527 2.66 8.15 18.91
C ASP A 527 2.42 8.52 20.38
N LEU A 528 1.36 9.22 20.69
CA LEU A 528 0.98 9.48 22.07
C LEU A 528 0.29 8.25 22.68
N LYS A 529 0.63 7.90 23.90
CA LYS A 529 -0.13 6.87 24.63
C LYS A 529 -1.54 7.36 24.93
N ALA A 530 -2.52 6.49 24.72
CA ALA A 530 -3.93 6.77 25.03
C ALA A 530 -4.13 7.33 26.44
N GLY A 531 -5.04 8.27 26.55
CA GLY A 531 -5.38 8.98 27.79
C GLY A 531 -5.33 10.50 27.63
N ASN A 532 -5.38 11.20 28.74
CA ASN A 532 -5.50 12.65 28.73
C ASN A 532 -4.12 13.33 28.57
N TRP A 533 -4.03 14.22 27.62
CA TRP A 533 -2.87 15.07 27.37
C TRP A 533 -3.25 16.55 27.44
N GLN A 534 -2.37 17.35 27.98
CA GLN A 534 -2.47 18.81 28.04
C GLN A 534 -1.28 19.41 27.30
N VAL A 535 -1.50 20.50 26.57
CA VAL A 535 -0.42 21.26 25.95
C VAL A 535 -0.35 22.64 26.58
N LYS A 536 0.85 23.02 27.03
CA LYS A 536 1.15 24.40 27.44
C LYS A 536 1.97 25.05 26.34
N LYS A 537 1.73 26.33 26.13
CA LYS A 537 2.55 27.18 25.27
C LYS A 537 3.13 28.32 26.11
N ASP A 538 4.45 28.47 26.06
CA ASP A 538 5.16 29.49 26.84
C ASP A 538 4.74 29.51 28.32
N GLY A 539 4.59 28.30 28.90
CA GLY A 539 4.23 28.05 30.31
C GLY A 539 2.75 28.20 30.64
N ARG A 540 1.87 28.55 29.70
CA ARG A 540 0.42 28.68 29.91
C ARG A 540 -0.33 27.56 29.25
N ILE A 541 -1.44 27.11 29.85
CA ILE A 541 -2.33 26.11 29.23
C ILE A 541 -2.82 26.66 27.89
N PHE A 542 -2.51 25.93 26.84
CA PHE A 542 -2.92 26.24 25.47
C PHE A 542 -4.01 25.28 24.98
N ILE A 543 -3.78 23.97 25.15
CA ILE A 543 -4.80 22.93 24.94
C ILE A 543 -5.11 22.33 26.31
N PRO A 544 -6.37 22.36 26.77
CA PRO A 544 -6.75 21.74 28.03
C PRO A 544 -6.59 20.22 27.93
N LEU A 545 -6.83 19.52 29.02
CA LEU A 545 -6.81 18.05 29.04
C LEU A 545 -7.73 17.52 27.93
N THR A 546 -7.11 16.88 26.96
CA THR A 546 -7.77 16.32 25.77
C THR A 546 -7.45 14.83 25.69
N GLU A 547 -8.47 14.01 25.45
CA GLU A 547 -8.32 12.57 25.34
C GLU A 547 -7.69 12.21 23.98
N VAL A 548 -6.60 11.44 24.03
CA VAL A 548 -5.97 10.78 22.89
C VAL A 548 -6.46 9.34 22.83
N GLN A 549 -6.99 8.93 21.68
CA GLN A 549 -7.55 7.60 21.49
C GLN A 549 -6.45 6.54 21.30
N ALA A 550 -6.74 5.31 21.71
CA ALA A 550 -5.81 4.19 21.54
C ALA A 550 -5.64 3.75 20.07
N SER A 551 -6.63 4.04 19.22
CA SER A 551 -6.65 3.63 17.80
C SER A 551 -5.63 4.39 16.96
N ASP A 552 -5.39 5.66 17.27
CA ASP A 552 -4.53 6.54 16.49
C ASP A 552 -3.32 7.10 17.26
N GLY A 553 -3.44 7.34 18.55
CA GLY A 553 -2.38 7.96 19.34
C GLY A 553 -2.03 9.38 18.88
N VAL A 554 -2.99 10.12 18.30
CA VAL A 554 -2.77 11.43 17.64
C VAL A 554 -3.45 12.54 18.41
N LEU A 555 -2.73 13.66 18.59
CA LEU A 555 -3.27 14.92 19.04
C LEU A 555 -3.06 15.98 17.94
N THR A 556 -4.14 16.65 17.51
CA THR A 556 -4.09 17.72 16.53
C THR A 556 -4.59 19.04 17.08
N PHE A 557 -3.95 20.13 16.70
CA PHE A 557 -4.34 21.49 17.04
C PHE A 557 -3.69 22.50 16.08
N GLU A 558 -4.14 23.73 16.15
CA GLU A 558 -3.48 24.86 15.47
C GLU A 558 -2.83 25.79 16.48
N GLY A 559 -1.64 26.32 16.14
CA GLY A 559 -0.92 27.24 17.02
C GLY A 559 0.19 28.00 16.28
N SER A 560 0.59 29.17 16.82
CA SER A 560 1.71 29.95 16.25
C SER A 560 3.06 29.36 16.69
N ALA A 561 4.15 29.81 16.07
CA ALA A 561 5.52 29.48 16.52
C ALA A 561 5.70 29.74 18.03
N GLY A 562 6.58 28.98 18.68
CA GLY A 562 6.82 29.03 20.11
C GLY A 562 7.24 27.69 20.70
N SER A 563 7.35 27.65 22.03
CA SER A 563 7.68 26.43 22.78
C SER A 563 6.42 25.81 23.35
N TYR A 564 6.23 24.53 23.04
CA TYR A 564 5.08 23.73 23.47
C TYR A 564 5.56 22.62 24.42
N GLU A 565 4.97 22.55 25.59
CA GLU A 565 5.20 21.51 26.57
C GLU A 565 3.97 20.58 26.60
N PHE A 566 4.19 19.31 26.29
CA PHE A 566 3.18 18.26 26.34
C PHE A 566 3.23 17.58 27.69
N CYS A 567 2.14 17.56 28.40
CA CYS A 567 1.98 16.95 29.72
C CYS A 567 0.88 15.88 29.67
N ARG A 568 1.10 14.78 30.36
CA ARG A 568 0.12 13.70 30.47
C ARG A 568 -0.48 13.65 31.85
#